data_5607252623a58ead2e85508bcd592302
#
_entry.id   5607252623a58ead2e85508bcd592302
#
_cell.length_a   1.000
_cell.length_b   1.000
_cell.length_c   1.000
_cell.angle_alpha   90.00
_cell.angle_beta   90.00
_cell.angle_gamma   90.00
#
_symmetry.space_group_name_H-M   'P 1'
#
loop_
_entity.id
_entity.type
_entity.pdbx_description
1 polymer ?
#
loop_
_entity_poly.entity_id
_entity_poly.type
_entity_poly.pdbx_seq_one_letter_code
_entity_poly.pdbx_strand_id
1 'polypeptide(L)'
;MDFRRIKEASRALALLDDAQRNDILYRIADRIESSQEQLLAANALDLQELELSLKGAGRYPLYDRLLLTPERLRGIASDMRHVASLPSPLGIITKERTLANGLYLRRVSVPFGVIGIIFEARPNVCFDVFSLCFKSGNACILKGSRNAQHSNEAIVSLINEVLQTPSDSPLKGENQSPDAANSLPLREGWGGSLFLLPPTHEATAELLNAVGYVDLVIPRGGRKLIDFVRDNARVPVIETGAGVVHAYFDKDGDLEKGQRIIANAKMRRVSVCNALDCLLVHRDRAADIPTLLTPMEGKVEIVTDESSMGTEWMDYKLSLKVVDSLDEALAHIARYGSGHSECIITENAETARRFQQMVDAACVYVNAPTSFTDGAQFGMGAEIGISTQKLGPRGPMALEEMTTYKWLIDGNGQTRD
;
A
#
# COMPACT_ATOMS: atom_id res chain seq x y z
N MET A 1 20.69 -4.50 14.86
CA MET A 1 20.74 -3.31 13.97
C MET A 1 20.86 -2.05 14.82
N ASP A 2 21.54 -0.98 14.33
CA ASP A 2 21.54 0.30 15.04
C ASP A 2 20.35 1.18 14.58
N PHE A 3 19.21 1.02 15.25
CA PHE A 3 18.01 1.80 14.99
C PHE A 3 18.15 3.30 15.31
N ARG A 4 19.15 3.68 16.10
CA ARG A 4 19.43 5.09 16.41
C ARG A 4 19.85 5.83 15.15
N ARG A 5 20.73 5.22 14.36
CA ARG A 5 21.25 5.82 13.12
C ARG A 5 20.15 6.14 12.12
N ILE A 6 19.18 5.22 11.92
CA ILE A 6 18.07 5.49 11.00
C ILE A 6 17.11 6.57 11.54
N LYS A 7 16.92 6.61 12.87
CA LYS A 7 16.10 7.67 13.50
C LYS A 7 16.74 9.05 13.32
N GLU A 8 18.05 9.15 13.36
CA GLU A 8 18.80 10.39 13.06
C GLU A 8 18.67 10.76 11.58
N ALA A 9 18.84 9.79 10.67
CA ALA A 9 18.67 10.01 9.24
C ALA A 9 17.24 10.48 8.89
N SER A 10 16.20 9.95 9.54
CA SER A 10 14.81 10.40 9.31
C SER A 10 14.59 11.87 9.65
N ARG A 11 15.30 12.39 10.66
CA ARG A 11 15.25 13.83 11.01
C ARG A 11 15.90 14.69 9.94
N ALA A 12 17.02 14.21 9.37
CA ALA A 12 17.69 14.90 8.29
C ALA A 12 16.86 14.94 7.00
N LEU A 13 16.14 13.84 6.67
CA LEU A 13 15.22 13.80 5.52
C LEU A 13 14.11 14.86 5.59
N ALA A 14 13.66 15.21 6.79
CA ALA A 14 12.64 16.24 6.98
C ALA A 14 13.09 17.65 6.56
N LEU A 15 14.40 17.86 6.38
CA LEU A 15 14.98 19.14 5.95
C LEU A 15 15.09 19.25 4.43
N LEU A 16 15.01 18.15 3.68
CA LEU A 16 14.99 18.17 2.22
C LEU A 16 13.74 18.88 1.71
N ASP A 17 13.93 19.76 0.74
CA ASP A 17 12.81 20.28 -0.03
C ASP A 17 12.30 19.26 -1.06
N ASP A 18 11.17 19.58 -1.71
CA ASP A 18 10.55 18.65 -2.65
C ASP A 18 11.41 18.45 -3.91
N ALA A 19 12.09 19.50 -4.38
CA ALA A 19 12.95 19.43 -5.57
C ALA A 19 14.14 18.49 -5.34
N GLN A 20 14.73 18.53 -4.14
CA GLN A 20 15.85 17.67 -3.76
C GLN A 20 15.40 16.19 -3.67
N ARG A 21 14.22 15.92 -3.09
CA ARG A 21 13.67 14.55 -3.08
C ARG A 21 13.39 14.04 -4.49
N ASN A 22 12.84 14.90 -5.35
CA ASN A 22 12.54 14.55 -6.72
C ASN A 22 13.81 14.23 -7.53
N ASP A 23 14.86 15.04 -7.41
CA ASP A 23 16.16 14.81 -8.06
C ASP A 23 16.72 13.42 -7.72
N ILE A 24 16.72 13.07 -6.43
CA ILE A 24 17.19 11.76 -5.97
C ILE A 24 16.35 10.63 -6.58
N LEU A 25 15.03 10.75 -6.59
CA LEU A 25 14.15 9.73 -7.18
C LEU A 25 14.37 9.58 -8.69
N TYR A 26 14.57 10.69 -9.43
CA TYR A 26 14.90 10.64 -10.85
C TYR A 26 16.25 9.94 -11.09
N ARG A 27 17.28 10.27 -10.31
CA ARG A 27 18.60 9.61 -10.40
C ARG A 27 18.53 8.12 -10.11
N ILE A 28 17.70 7.70 -9.14
CA ILE A 28 17.48 6.26 -8.87
C ILE A 28 16.78 5.60 -10.06
N ALA A 29 15.75 6.25 -10.66
CA ALA A 29 15.08 5.73 -11.83
C ALA A 29 16.03 5.53 -13.03
N ASP A 30 16.92 6.49 -13.26
CA ASP A 30 17.96 6.39 -14.31
C ASP A 30 18.97 5.27 -13.98
N ARG A 31 19.29 5.09 -12.70
CA ARG A 31 20.19 4.03 -12.25
C ARG A 31 19.55 2.64 -12.39
N ILE A 32 18.25 2.49 -12.18
CA ILE A 32 17.52 1.24 -12.46
C ILE A 32 17.67 0.85 -13.94
N GLU A 33 17.46 1.79 -14.85
CA GLU A 33 17.55 1.54 -16.30
C GLU A 33 18.97 1.21 -16.74
N SER A 34 19.98 1.88 -16.17
CA SER A 34 21.39 1.63 -16.51
C SER A 34 21.98 0.38 -15.84
N SER A 35 21.35 -0.19 -14.81
CA SER A 35 21.83 -1.36 -14.06
C SER A 35 20.96 -2.60 -14.24
N GLN A 36 20.18 -2.69 -15.33
CA GLN A 36 19.26 -3.81 -15.56
C GLN A 36 19.97 -5.17 -15.51
N GLU A 37 21.14 -5.31 -16.13
CA GLU A 37 21.89 -6.58 -16.15
C GLU A 37 22.23 -7.05 -14.73
N GLN A 38 22.69 -6.15 -13.87
CA GLN A 38 23.03 -6.47 -12.48
C GLN A 38 21.79 -6.93 -11.69
N LEU A 39 20.67 -6.21 -11.83
CA LEU A 39 19.41 -6.53 -11.14
C LEU A 39 18.82 -7.86 -11.63
N LEU A 40 18.85 -8.11 -12.93
CA LEU A 40 18.37 -9.37 -13.52
C LEU A 40 19.27 -10.56 -13.13
N ALA A 41 20.58 -10.36 -13.05
CA ALA A 41 21.51 -11.41 -12.59
C ALA A 41 21.22 -11.80 -11.12
N ALA A 42 21.01 -10.82 -10.23
CA ALA A 42 20.63 -11.09 -8.86
C ALA A 42 19.26 -11.80 -8.76
N ASN A 43 18.29 -11.39 -9.57
CA ASN A 43 16.97 -12.01 -9.61
C ASN A 43 17.02 -13.45 -10.14
N ALA A 44 17.90 -13.75 -11.09
CA ALA A 44 18.09 -15.11 -11.59
C ALA A 44 18.57 -16.09 -10.50
N LEU A 45 19.38 -15.63 -9.54
CA LEU A 45 19.80 -16.45 -8.39
C LEU A 45 18.60 -16.81 -7.51
N ASP A 46 17.75 -15.83 -7.18
CA ASP A 46 16.53 -16.08 -6.39
C ASP A 46 15.58 -17.06 -7.12
N LEU A 47 15.42 -16.91 -8.43
CA LEU A 47 14.57 -17.80 -9.24
C LEU A 47 15.13 -19.22 -9.27
N GLN A 48 16.44 -19.38 -9.40
CA GLN A 48 17.12 -20.69 -9.37
C GLN A 48 16.93 -21.37 -8.00
N GLU A 49 17.11 -20.65 -6.89
CA GLU A 49 16.89 -21.19 -5.55
C GLU A 49 15.42 -21.58 -5.33
N LEU A 50 14.48 -20.78 -5.83
CA LEU A 50 13.06 -21.10 -5.79
C LEU A 50 12.76 -22.40 -6.56
N GLU A 51 13.30 -22.56 -7.76
CA GLU A 51 13.12 -23.76 -8.58
C GLU A 51 13.66 -25.03 -7.91
N LEU A 52 14.79 -24.93 -7.22
CA LEU A 52 15.37 -26.04 -6.46
C LEU A 52 14.51 -26.40 -5.24
N SER A 53 13.85 -25.42 -4.62
CA SER A 53 13.04 -25.62 -3.40
C SER A 53 11.66 -26.20 -3.70
N LEU A 54 11.06 -25.89 -4.85
CA LEU A 54 9.70 -26.27 -5.23
C LEU A 54 9.71 -27.52 -6.15
N LYS A 55 9.43 -28.68 -5.55
CA LYS A 55 9.28 -29.96 -6.28
C LYS A 55 7.85 -30.09 -6.85
N GLY A 56 7.43 -29.30 -7.84
CA GLY A 56 6.14 -29.57 -8.53
C GLY A 56 5.07 -28.48 -8.45
N ALA A 57 3.80 -28.83 -8.38
CA ALA A 57 2.62 -27.97 -8.51
C ALA A 57 2.60 -26.79 -7.51
N GLY A 58 2.15 -25.62 -7.99
CA GLY A 58 2.07 -24.37 -7.18
C GLY A 58 3.18 -23.36 -7.47
N ARG A 59 4.07 -23.61 -8.42
CA ARG A 59 5.21 -22.75 -8.80
C ARG A 59 4.79 -21.38 -9.34
N TYR A 60 3.78 -21.34 -10.18
CA TYR A 60 3.53 -20.21 -11.05
C TYR A 60 3.22 -18.90 -10.31
N PRO A 61 2.35 -18.85 -9.29
CA PRO A 61 2.04 -17.57 -8.63
C PRO A 61 3.23 -16.97 -7.87
N LEU A 62 4.06 -17.80 -7.24
CA LEU A 62 5.22 -17.34 -6.49
C LEU A 62 6.36 -16.93 -7.44
N TYR A 63 6.58 -17.73 -8.50
CA TYR A 63 7.55 -17.43 -9.55
C TYR A 63 7.24 -16.10 -10.25
N ASP A 64 5.98 -15.88 -10.66
CA ASP A 64 5.57 -14.63 -11.32
C ASP A 64 5.73 -13.42 -10.41
N ARG A 65 5.48 -13.58 -9.10
CA ARG A 65 5.68 -12.50 -8.12
C ARG A 65 7.15 -12.15 -7.93
N LEU A 66 8.03 -13.13 -8.03
CA LEU A 66 9.48 -12.96 -7.83
C LEU A 66 10.18 -12.45 -9.10
N LEU A 67 9.68 -12.81 -10.28
CA LEU A 67 10.30 -12.54 -11.57
C LEU A 67 10.44 -11.04 -11.84
N LEU A 68 11.66 -10.60 -12.12
CA LEU A 68 11.95 -9.32 -12.77
C LEU A 68 12.24 -9.55 -14.26
N THR A 69 11.79 -8.64 -15.10
CA THR A 69 12.11 -8.59 -16.53
C THR A 69 12.55 -7.18 -16.91
N PRO A 70 13.22 -6.99 -18.06
CA PRO A 70 13.54 -5.65 -18.54
C PRO A 70 12.33 -4.72 -18.62
N GLU A 71 11.16 -5.24 -19.03
CA GLU A 71 9.90 -4.50 -19.09
C GLU A 71 9.43 -4.08 -17.70
N ARG A 72 9.47 -5.00 -16.72
CA ARG A 72 9.10 -4.70 -15.33
C ARG A 72 10.03 -3.66 -14.72
N LEU A 73 11.34 -3.73 -14.98
CA LEU A 73 12.30 -2.74 -14.48
C LEU A 73 12.06 -1.35 -15.10
N ARG A 74 11.77 -1.28 -16.42
CA ARG A 74 11.36 -0.01 -17.05
C ARG A 74 10.06 0.54 -16.47
N GLY A 75 9.08 -0.33 -16.19
CA GLY A 75 7.84 0.04 -15.50
C GLY A 75 8.13 0.64 -14.13
N ILE A 76 8.94 -0.02 -13.32
CA ILE A 76 9.35 0.45 -11.98
C ILE A 76 10.06 1.83 -12.07
N ALA A 77 10.98 2.01 -13.02
CA ALA A 77 11.64 3.31 -13.22
C ALA A 77 10.63 4.40 -13.63
N SER A 78 9.67 4.09 -14.48
CA SER A 78 8.58 4.99 -14.86
C SER A 78 7.69 5.34 -13.67
N ASP A 79 7.31 4.37 -12.84
CA ASP A 79 6.49 4.58 -11.64
C ASP A 79 7.22 5.44 -10.61
N MET A 80 8.53 5.24 -10.44
CA MET A 80 9.35 6.07 -9.56
C MET A 80 9.43 7.54 -10.05
N ARG A 81 9.59 7.77 -11.36
CA ARG A 81 9.53 9.11 -11.95
C ARG A 81 8.15 9.73 -11.77
N HIS A 82 7.10 8.93 -11.88
CA HIS A 82 5.74 9.39 -11.63
C HIS A 82 5.57 9.82 -10.16
N VAL A 83 6.00 9.02 -9.19
CA VAL A 83 5.99 9.40 -7.76
C VAL A 83 6.77 10.69 -7.52
N ALA A 84 7.95 10.86 -8.15
CA ALA A 84 8.73 12.09 -8.07
C ALA A 84 7.94 13.31 -8.57
N SER A 85 7.12 13.15 -9.61
CA SER A 85 6.32 14.25 -10.20
C SER A 85 5.07 14.61 -9.40
N LEU A 86 4.63 13.77 -8.46
CA LEU A 86 3.46 14.04 -7.63
C LEU A 86 3.72 15.22 -6.68
N PRO A 87 2.68 15.99 -6.31
CA PRO A 87 2.80 17.02 -5.30
C PRO A 87 3.35 16.48 -3.98
N SER A 88 4.18 17.28 -3.29
CA SER A 88 4.65 16.90 -1.96
C SER A 88 3.50 16.80 -0.96
N PRO A 89 3.39 15.72 -0.18
CA PRO A 89 2.38 15.61 0.86
C PRO A 89 2.75 16.39 2.14
N LEU A 90 3.92 17.00 2.17
CA LEU A 90 4.47 17.66 3.36
C LEU A 90 4.21 19.16 3.37
N GLY A 91 4.02 19.72 4.56
CA GLY A 91 3.81 21.15 4.75
C GLY A 91 2.38 21.62 4.43
N ILE A 92 1.46 20.73 4.09
CA ILE A 92 0.08 21.07 3.77
C ILE A 92 -0.65 21.50 5.04
N ILE A 93 -1.21 22.72 5.03
CA ILE A 93 -2.06 23.21 6.12
C ILE A 93 -3.45 22.62 5.96
N THR A 94 -3.80 21.67 6.83
CA THR A 94 -5.09 20.99 6.79
C THR A 94 -6.16 21.67 7.65
N LYS A 95 -5.76 22.48 8.64
CA LYS A 95 -6.62 23.32 9.49
C LYS A 95 -5.83 24.53 9.96
N GLU A 96 -6.48 25.68 10.01
CA GLU A 96 -5.92 26.89 10.62
C GLU A 96 -7.00 27.70 11.33
N ARG A 97 -6.62 28.44 12.37
CA ARG A 97 -7.47 29.38 13.06
C ARG A 97 -6.71 30.31 13.99
N THR A 98 -7.20 31.52 14.17
CA THR A 98 -6.74 32.43 15.22
C THR A 98 -7.71 32.35 16.41
N LEU A 99 -7.17 32.14 17.61
CA LEU A 99 -7.97 32.11 18.85
C LEU A 99 -8.29 33.54 19.32
N ALA A 100 -9.28 33.67 20.22
CA ALA A 100 -9.68 34.94 20.79
C ALA A 100 -8.56 35.69 21.54
N ASN A 101 -7.57 34.93 22.08
CA ASN A 101 -6.39 35.49 22.74
C ASN A 101 -5.24 35.84 21.76
N GLY A 102 -5.46 35.72 20.45
CA GLY A 102 -4.47 36.05 19.41
C GLY A 102 -3.50 34.92 19.04
N LEU A 103 -3.56 33.73 19.65
CA LEU A 103 -2.76 32.59 19.20
C LEU A 103 -3.20 32.14 17.80
N TYR A 104 -2.24 32.01 16.86
CA TYR A 104 -2.48 31.48 15.52
C TYR A 104 -2.06 30.01 15.44
N LEU A 105 -3.01 29.13 15.17
CA LEU A 105 -2.84 27.69 15.12
C LEU A 105 -2.93 27.17 13.69
N ARG A 106 -1.95 26.35 13.30
CA ARG A 106 -1.95 25.63 12.01
C ARG A 106 -1.70 24.15 12.24
N ARG A 107 -2.52 23.30 11.65
CA ARG A 107 -2.27 21.85 11.60
C ARG A 107 -1.60 21.51 10.27
N VAL A 108 -0.36 21.04 10.32
CA VAL A 108 0.51 20.87 9.15
C VAL A 108 0.89 19.41 9.01
N SER A 109 0.85 18.87 7.78
CA SER A 109 1.31 17.51 7.47
C SER A 109 2.83 17.40 7.63
N VAL A 110 3.27 16.29 8.24
CA VAL A 110 4.68 15.97 8.49
C VAL A 110 4.92 14.47 8.29
N PRO A 111 6.17 14.01 8.04
CA PRO A 111 6.48 12.58 7.99
C PRO A 111 6.12 11.87 9.29
N PHE A 112 5.85 10.57 9.24
CA PHE A 112 5.87 9.72 10.44
C PHE A 112 7.26 9.66 11.06
N GLY A 113 8.30 9.52 10.23
CA GLY A 113 9.69 9.42 10.63
C GLY A 113 10.36 8.15 10.08
N VAL A 114 10.33 7.04 10.82
CA VAL A 114 10.89 5.75 10.40
C VAL A 114 9.77 4.76 10.18
N ILE A 115 9.67 4.22 8.96
CA ILE A 115 8.67 3.23 8.59
C ILE A 115 9.35 1.88 8.31
N GLY A 116 8.92 0.84 9.02
CA GLY A 116 9.32 -0.53 8.75
C GLY A 116 8.35 -1.22 7.80
N ILE A 117 8.84 -1.87 6.77
CA ILE A 117 8.02 -2.64 5.82
C ILE A 117 8.45 -4.09 5.85
N ILE A 118 7.51 -4.97 6.21
CA ILE A 118 7.72 -6.43 6.19
C ILE A 118 6.96 -7.00 5.01
N PHE A 119 7.66 -7.65 4.06
CA PHE A 119 7.05 -8.10 2.81
C PHE A 119 7.50 -9.49 2.38
N GLU A 120 6.63 -10.15 1.61
CA GLU A 120 6.90 -11.44 0.99
C GLU A 120 7.57 -11.27 -0.38
N ALA A 121 7.84 -12.37 -1.07
CA ALA A 121 8.62 -12.49 -2.30
C ALA A 121 8.12 -11.58 -3.46
N ARG A 122 8.44 -10.30 -3.40
CA ARG A 122 8.15 -9.28 -4.43
C ARG A 122 9.26 -8.24 -4.45
N PRO A 123 10.34 -8.42 -5.24
CA PRO A 123 11.48 -7.51 -5.25
C PRO A 123 11.12 -6.06 -5.61
N ASN A 124 10.12 -5.85 -6.49
CA ASN A 124 9.64 -4.52 -6.86
C ASN A 124 9.19 -3.68 -5.65
N VAL A 125 8.70 -4.33 -4.58
CA VAL A 125 8.26 -3.64 -3.35
C VAL A 125 9.36 -2.77 -2.75
N CYS A 126 10.64 -3.17 -2.90
CA CYS A 126 11.76 -2.36 -2.41
C CYS A 126 11.77 -0.97 -3.06
N PHE A 127 11.56 -0.88 -4.37
CA PHE A 127 11.53 0.38 -5.11
C PHE A 127 10.25 1.17 -4.82
N ASP A 128 9.09 0.50 -4.90
CA ASP A 128 7.77 1.12 -4.73
C ASP A 128 7.65 1.77 -3.36
N VAL A 129 7.99 1.01 -2.32
CA VAL A 129 7.92 1.47 -0.93
C VAL A 129 8.96 2.56 -0.65
N PHE A 130 10.19 2.38 -1.14
CA PHE A 130 11.22 3.40 -0.96
C PHE A 130 10.80 4.73 -1.57
N SER A 131 10.30 4.73 -2.80
CA SER A 131 9.89 5.95 -3.50
C SER A 131 8.81 6.72 -2.72
N LEU A 132 7.80 6.01 -2.21
CA LEU A 132 6.72 6.61 -1.40
C LEU A 132 7.22 7.12 -0.04
N CYS A 133 8.03 6.32 0.68
CA CYS A 133 8.61 6.72 1.95
C CYS A 133 9.51 7.96 1.77
N PHE A 134 10.41 7.92 0.80
CA PHE A 134 11.37 9.00 0.57
C PHE A 134 10.69 10.29 0.11
N LYS A 135 9.75 10.22 -0.83
CA LYS A 135 8.96 11.38 -1.29
C LYS A 135 8.17 12.02 -0.14
N SER A 136 7.63 11.22 0.77
CA SER A 136 6.90 11.68 1.96
C SER A 136 7.82 11.98 3.16
N GLY A 137 9.15 12.00 2.97
CA GLY A 137 10.13 12.40 3.98
C GLY A 137 10.39 11.37 5.08
N ASN A 138 10.03 10.10 4.86
CA ASN A 138 10.24 9.02 5.81
C ASN A 138 11.50 8.21 5.49
N ALA A 139 12.25 7.83 6.51
CA ALA A 139 13.27 6.79 6.40
C ALA A 139 12.60 5.41 6.39
N CYS A 140 13.20 4.45 5.69
CA CYS A 140 12.60 3.15 5.42
C CYS A 140 13.47 2.00 5.90
N ILE A 141 12.88 1.04 6.64
CA ILE A 141 13.48 -0.25 6.98
C ILE A 141 12.73 -1.33 6.22
N LEU A 142 13.42 -2.02 5.34
CA LEU A 142 12.89 -3.12 4.56
C LEU A 142 13.23 -4.46 5.22
N LYS A 143 12.25 -5.34 5.34
CA LYS A 143 12.41 -6.72 5.79
C LYS A 143 11.70 -7.63 4.79
N GLY A 144 12.46 -8.11 3.80
CA GLY A 144 11.98 -9.06 2.79
C GLY A 144 11.98 -10.51 3.25
N SER A 145 11.49 -11.40 2.38
CA SER A 145 11.59 -12.85 2.56
C SER A 145 12.92 -13.38 2.01
N ARG A 146 13.29 -14.57 2.47
CA ARG A 146 14.49 -15.29 1.97
C ARG A 146 14.43 -15.55 0.46
N ASN A 147 13.25 -15.78 -0.07
CA ASN A 147 13.05 -16.11 -1.49
C ASN A 147 13.42 -14.98 -2.46
N ALA A 148 13.62 -13.75 -1.98
CA ALA A 148 13.99 -12.59 -2.78
C ALA A 148 15.25 -11.90 -2.24
N GLN A 149 16.11 -12.63 -1.54
CA GLN A 149 17.23 -12.03 -0.82
C GLN A 149 18.23 -11.37 -1.78
N HIS A 150 18.67 -12.07 -2.82
CA HIS A 150 19.65 -11.53 -3.79
C HIS A 150 19.12 -10.29 -4.51
N SER A 151 17.87 -10.33 -4.95
CA SER A 151 17.21 -9.18 -5.58
C SER A 151 17.10 -8.00 -4.62
N ASN A 152 16.65 -8.22 -3.39
CA ASN A 152 16.48 -7.16 -2.39
C ASN A 152 17.83 -6.51 -2.04
N GLU A 153 18.89 -7.29 -1.86
CA GLU A 153 20.24 -6.78 -1.59
C GLU A 153 20.78 -5.96 -2.75
N ALA A 154 20.63 -6.41 -4.00
CA ALA A 154 21.05 -5.68 -5.19
C ALA A 154 20.30 -4.35 -5.34
N ILE A 155 18.98 -4.36 -5.12
CA ILE A 155 18.12 -3.17 -5.19
C ILE A 155 18.51 -2.14 -4.12
N VAL A 156 18.64 -2.58 -2.86
CA VAL A 156 18.98 -1.68 -1.75
C VAL A 156 20.40 -1.14 -1.88
N SER A 157 21.35 -1.95 -2.40
CA SER A 157 22.69 -1.46 -2.72
C SER A 157 22.65 -0.35 -3.78
N LEU A 158 21.93 -0.57 -4.89
CA LEU A 158 21.77 0.43 -5.95
C LEU A 158 21.18 1.74 -5.43
N ILE A 159 20.13 1.67 -4.63
CA ILE A 159 19.51 2.87 -4.05
C ILE A 159 20.51 3.59 -3.13
N ASN A 160 21.19 2.85 -2.24
CA ASN A 160 22.18 3.45 -1.32
C ASN A 160 23.37 4.05 -2.03
N GLU A 161 23.83 3.50 -3.17
CA GLU A 161 24.88 4.13 -4.00
C GLU A 161 24.46 5.54 -4.46
N VAL A 162 23.21 5.70 -4.92
CA VAL A 162 22.68 7.01 -5.34
C VAL A 162 22.53 7.95 -4.15
N LEU A 163 22.03 7.45 -3.01
CA LEU A 163 21.85 8.23 -1.79
C LEU A 163 23.18 8.74 -1.20
N GLN A 164 24.29 8.04 -1.42
CA GLN A 164 25.62 8.44 -0.95
C GLN A 164 26.31 9.43 -1.90
N THR A 165 25.86 9.50 -3.15
CA THR A 165 26.43 10.43 -4.14
C THR A 165 25.83 11.82 -3.92
N PRO A 166 26.64 12.87 -3.68
CA PRO A 166 26.14 14.23 -3.51
C PRO A 166 25.25 14.65 -4.69
N SER A 167 24.19 15.39 -4.41
CA SER A 167 23.40 16.06 -5.44
C SER A 167 24.16 17.32 -5.91
N ASP A 168 24.20 17.55 -7.22
CA ASP A 168 24.74 18.81 -7.77
C ASP A 168 23.80 20.00 -7.52
N SER A 169 22.61 19.78 -7.00
CA SER A 169 21.66 20.83 -6.62
C SER A 169 22.11 21.50 -5.33
N PRO A 170 22.39 22.81 -5.33
CA PRO A 170 22.78 23.55 -4.12
C PRO A 170 21.63 23.51 -3.09
N LEU A 171 21.98 23.23 -1.85
CA LEU A 171 21.04 23.33 -0.73
C LEU A 171 20.55 24.79 -0.65
N LYS A 172 19.23 25.02 -0.77
CA LYS A 172 18.66 26.34 -0.49
C LYS A 172 18.93 26.68 0.96
N GLY A 173 19.93 27.53 1.22
CA GLY A 173 20.32 27.95 2.57
C GLY A 173 21.82 28.21 2.77
N GLU A 174 22.64 28.03 1.74
CA GLU A 174 24.09 28.28 1.86
C GLU A 174 24.51 29.75 2.18
N ASN A 175 23.55 30.66 2.40
CA ASN A 175 23.78 32.00 2.96
C ASN A 175 23.61 32.06 4.48
N GLN A 176 23.57 30.98 5.19
CA GLN A 176 23.52 30.97 6.67
C GLN A 176 24.89 30.65 7.25
N SER A 177 25.23 31.41 8.30
CA SER A 177 26.50 31.50 9.00
C SER A 177 27.36 30.22 9.05
N PRO A 178 28.70 30.34 9.05
CA PRO A 178 29.64 29.22 9.05
C PRO A 178 29.44 28.19 10.16
N ASP A 179 28.76 28.55 11.26
CA ASP A 179 28.51 27.68 12.41
C ASP A 179 27.33 26.71 12.23
N ALA A 180 26.38 27.05 11.35
CA ALA A 180 25.24 26.14 11.05
C ALA A 180 25.63 24.98 10.11
N ALA A 181 26.62 25.15 9.28
CA ALA A 181 27.11 24.15 8.33
C ALA A 181 27.87 22.99 9.00
N ASN A 182 28.33 23.16 10.24
CA ASN A 182 29.13 22.17 10.99
C ASN A 182 28.30 21.27 11.90
N SER A 183 26.99 21.50 12.07
CA SER A 183 26.15 20.79 13.04
C SER A 183 25.20 19.75 12.47
N LEU A 184 25.13 19.57 11.13
CA LEU A 184 24.27 18.59 10.48
C LEU A 184 25.09 17.49 9.81
N PRO A 185 24.68 16.21 9.89
CA PRO A 185 25.37 15.08 9.24
C PRO A 185 25.21 15.08 7.71
N LEU A 186 25.01 16.24 7.09
CA LEU A 186 24.72 16.46 5.67
C LEU A 186 25.90 16.15 4.73
N ARG A 187 27.13 15.94 5.27
CA ARG A 187 28.33 15.65 4.48
C ARG A 187 28.51 14.18 4.11
N GLU A 188 27.76 13.25 4.73
CA GLU A 188 27.91 11.81 4.51
C GLU A 188 26.83 11.20 3.56
N GLY A 189 26.04 12.04 2.88
CA GLY A 189 24.94 11.58 2.01
C GLY A 189 23.73 11.01 2.80
N TRP A 190 22.68 10.61 2.07
CA TRP A 190 21.42 10.11 2.63
C TRP A 190 21.40 8.60 2.86
N GLY A 191 22.55 7.92 2.79
CA GLY A 191 22.72 6.47 2.90
C GLY A 191 22.26 5.82 4.22
N GLY A 192 21.87 6.66 5.21
CA GLY A 192 21.24 6.19 6.45
C GLY A 192 19.72 6.14 6.42
N SER A 193 19.07 6.48 5.31
CA SER A 193 17.62 6.56 5.20
C SER A 193 16.94 5.28 4.69
N LEU A 194 17.72 4.33 4.19
CA LEU A 194 17.24 3.04 3.73
C LEU A 194 18.10 1.90 4.30
N PHE A 195 17.44 0.95 4.96
CA PHE A 195 18.08 -0.26 5.50
C PHE A 195 17.34 -1.51 5.07
N LEU A 196 18.09 -2.57 4.76
CA LEU A 196 17.57 -3.92 4.57
C LEU A 196 17.95 -4.78 5.77
N LEU A 197 16.96 -5.37 6.42
CA LEU A 197 17.17 -6.35 7.49
C LEU A 197 17.41 -7.75 6.92
N PRO A 198 18.18 -8.58 7.63
CA PRO A 198 18.31 -9.99 7.29
C PRO A 198 16.94 -10.68 7.25
N PRO A 199 16.73 -11.67 6.36
CA PRO A 199 15.44 -12.36 6.22
C PRO A 199 15.23 -13.42 7.32
N THR A 200 15.54 -13.07 8.59
CA THR A 200 15.43 -13.96 9.76
C THR A 200 14.24 -13.58 10.64
N HIS A 201 13.82 -14.50 11.51
CA HIS A 201 12.75 -14.25 12.49
C HIS A 201 13.21 -13.28 13.57
N GLU A 202 14.47 -13.36 13.98
CA GLU A 202 15.09 -12.50 14.99
C GLU A 202 15.06 -11.04 14.52
N ALA A 203 15.45 -10.77 13.26
CA ALA A 203 15.41 -9.43 12.68
C ALA A 203 13.97 -8.89 12.60
N THR A 204 12.99 -9.76 12.34
CA THR A 204 11.58 -9.38 12.40
C THR A 204 11.18 -9.00 13.83
N ALA A 205 11.54 -9.80 14.82
CA ALA A 205 11.24 -9.51 16.22
C ALA A 205 11.92 -8.22 16.71
N GLU A 206 13.18 -7.97 16.31
CA GLU A 206 13.87 -6.71 16.60
C GLU A 206 13.10 -5.50 16.03
N LEU A 207 12.65 -5.57 14.76
CA LEU A 207 11.89 -4.50 14.13
C LEU A 207 10.57 -4.24 14.84
N LEU A 208 9.81 -5.30 15.15
CA LEU A 208 8.50 -5.20 15.81
C LEU A 208 8.60 -4.66 17.25
N ASN A 209 9.77 -4.78 17.88
CA ASN A 209 10.03 -4.29 19.24
C ASN A 209 10.83 -2.98 19.29
N ALA A 210 11.15 -2.35 18.17
CA ALA A 210 11.98 -1.14 18.09
C ALA A 210 11.23 0.14 18.54
N VAL A 211 10.56 0.09 19.69
CA VAL A 211 9.79 1.21 20.27
C VAL A 211 10.68 2.43 20.50
N GLY A 212 10.22 3.61 20.05
CA GLY A 212 10.95 4.88 20.13
C GLY A 212 11.93 5.12 18.97
N TYR A 213 12.20 4.10 18.15
CA TYR A 213 13.05 4.21 16.96
C TYR A 213 12.26 4.06 15.66
N VAL A 214 11.33 3.12 15.63
CA VAL A 214 10.42 2.89 14.50
C VAL A 214 9.06 3.48 14.86
N ASP A 215 8.52 4.30 13.99
CA ASP A 215 7.27 5.02 14.22
C ASP A 215 6.04 4.26 13.71
N LEU A 216 6.25 3.41 12.69
CA LEU A 216 5.20 2.65 12.04
C LEU A 216 5.76 1.39 11.38
N VAL A 217 5.01 0.29 11.40
CA VAL A 217 5.28 -0.92 10.59
C VAL A 217 4.08 -1.20 9.69
N ILE A 218 4.36 -1.53 8.43
CA ILE A 218 3.35 -1.91 7.43
C ILE A 218 3.69 -3.31 6.90
N PRO A 219 2.91 -4.35 7.23
CA PRO A 219 3.08 -5.67 6.64
C PRO A 219 2.49 -5.72 5.22
N ARG A 220 3.18 -6.40 4.30
CA ARG A 220 2.79 -6.59 2.88
C ARG A 220 2.88 -8.07 2.50
N GLY A 221 1.81 -8.80 2.61
CA GLY A 221 1.79 -10.24 2.32
C GLY A 221 0.44 -10.87 2.57
N GLY A 222 0.42 -12.19 2.70
CA GLY A 222 -0.78 -12.95 3.03
C GLY A 222 -1.24 -12.72 4.47
N ARG A 223 -2.49 -13.11 4.73
CA ARG A 223 -3.15 -12.92 6.03
C ARG A 223 -2.31 -13.39 7.23
N LYS A 224 -1.63 -14.53 7.09
CA LYS A 224 -0.77 -15.08 8.16
C LYS A 224 0.36 -14.11 8.58
N LEU A 225 0.97 -13.43 7.61
CA LEU A 225 2.00 -12.44 7.91
C LEU A 225 1.39 -11.21 8.57
N ILE A 226 0.25 -10.74 8.10
CA ILE A 226 -0.44 -9.56 8.64
C ILE A 226 -0.86 -9.82 10.08
N ASP A 227 -1.53 -10.94 10.34
CA ASP A 227 -1.93 -11.36 11.69
C ASP A 227 -0.72 -11.50 12.62
N PHE A 228 0.35 -12.14 12.14
CA PHE A 228 1.58 -12.28 12.92
C PHE A 228 2.18 -10.92 13.32
N VAL A 229 2.27 -9.98 12.38
CA VAL A 229 2.82 -8.63 12.66
C VAL A 229 1.91 -7.89 13.64
N ARG A 230 0.60 -7.88 13.41
CA ARG A 230 -0.37 -7.24 14.30
C ARG A 230 -0.28 -7.77 15.73
N ASP A 231 -0.22 -9.09 15.89
CA ASP A 231 -0.29 -9.74 17.20
C ASP A 231 1.04 -9.67 18.00
N ASN A 232 2.16 -9.41 17.32
CA ASN A 232 3.50 -9.41 17.92
C ASN A 232 4.18 -8.03 17.95
N ALA A 233 3.63 -7.01 17.28
CA ALA A 233 4.25 -5.70 17.25
C ALA A 233 3.98 -4.90 18.54
N ARG A 234 5.03 -4.26 19.05
CA ARG A 234 4.95 -3.22 20.08
C ARG A 234 5.03 -1.81 19.50
N VAL A 235 5.43 -1.70 18.25
CA VAL A 235 5.36 -0.46 17.45
C VAL A 235 4.00 -0.37 16.77
N PRO A 236 3.50 0.84 16.44
CA PRO A 236 2.26 1.00 15.68
C PRO A 236 2.29 0.23 14.36
N VAL A 237 1.15 -0.37 13.98
CA VAL A 237 0.99 -1.11 12.73
C VAL A 237 -0.17 -0.54 11.94
N ILE A 238 0.03 -0.36 10.62
CA ILE A 238 -1.06 -0.18 9.67
C ILE A 238 -1.20 -1.49 8.87
N GLU A 239 -2.33 -2.16 9.06
CA GLU A 239 -2.61 -3.42 8.38
C GLU A 239 -3.07 -3.18 6.94
N THR A 240 -2.44 -3.89 6.00
CA THR A 240 -2.98 -4.02 4.64
C THR A 240 -3.84 -5.27 4.62
N GLY A 241 -5.16 -5.10 4.64
CA GLY A 241 -6.10 -6.21 4.83
C GLY A 241 -6.12 -7.21 3.68
N ALA A 242 -6.47 -8.47 3.99
CA ALA A 242 -6.94 -9.42 3.01
C ALA A 242 -8.29 -8.95 2.44
N GLY A 243 -8.54 -9.22 1.17
CA GLY A 243 -9.77 -8.79 0.50
C GLY A 243 -10.77 -9.93 0.36
N VAL A 244 -11.71 -10.11 1.30
CA VAL A 244 -12.94 -10.87 1.01
C VAL A 244 -13.97 -9.88 0.50
N VAL A 245 -14.17 -9.88 -0.80
CA VAL A 245 -14.91 -8.84 -1.55
C VAL A 245 -16.26 -9.36 -2.03
N HIS A 246 -17.33 -8.59 -1.78
CA HIS A 246 -18.69 -8.95 -2.21
C HIS A 246 -19.23 -8.02 -3.28
N ALA A 247 -20.08 -8.57 -4.15
CA ALA A 247 -21.00 -7.82 -4.98
C ALA A 247 -22.43 -8.30 -4.68
N TYR A 248 -23.33 -7.37 -4.41
CA TYR A 248 -24.76 -7.65 -4.24
C TYR A 248 -25.53 -7.17 -5.47
N PHE A 249 -26.16 -8.10 -6.18
CA PHE A 249 -27.08 -7.82 -7.28
C PHE A 249 -28.50 -7.72 -6.70
N ASP A 250 -28.98 -6.47 -6.61
CA ASP A 250 -30.27 -6.14 -6.02
C ASP A 250 -31.45 -6.48 -6.94
N LYS A 251 -32.68 -6.52 -6.36
CA LYS A 251 -33.92 -6.72 -7.14
C LYS A 251 -34.10 -5.70 -8.25
N ASP A 252 -33.68 -4.46 -8.02
CA ASP A 252 -33.73 -3.34 -8.97
C ASP A 252 -32.42 -3.20 -9.79
N GLY A 253 -31.58 -4.23 -9.83
CA GLY A 253 -30.32 -4.23 -10.59
C GLY A 253 -30.53 -4.33 -12.10
N ASP A 254 -29.78 -3.54 -12.87
CA ASP A 254 -29.73 -3.68 -14.33
C ASP A 254 -28.88 -4.91 -14.70
N LEU A 255 -29.46 -5.81 -15.49
CA LEU A 255 -28.85 -7.11 -15.82
C LEU A 255 -27.56 -6.96 -16.66
N GLU A 256 -27.56 -6.07 -17.62
CA GLU A 256 -26.41 -5.86 -18.51
C GLU A 256 -25.24 -5.20 -17.74
N LYS A 257 -25.53 -4.18 -16.92
CA LYS A 257 -24.54 -3.59 -16.03
C LYS A 257 -23.99 -4.64 -15.05
N GLY A 258 -24.89 -5.44 -14.44
CA GLY A 258 -24.52 -6.50 -13.50
C GLY A 258 -23.56 -7.49 -14.10
N GLN A 259 -23.87 -8.00 -15.28
CA GLN A 259 -23.02 -8.94 -16.01
C GLN A 259 -21.62 -8.39 -16.24
N ARG A 260 -21.49 -7.14 -16.72
CA ARG A 260 -20.21 -6.49 -17.01
C ARG A 260 -19.41 -6.22 -15.72
N ILE A 261 -20.07 -5.73 -14.68
CA ILE A 261 -19.43 -5.39 -13.40
C ILE A 261 -18.90 -6.64 -12.71
N ILE A 262 -19.71 -7.70 -12.58
CA ILE A 262 -19.36 -8.95 -11.92
C ILE A 262 -18.20 -9.62 -12.68
N ALA A 263 -18.31 -9.73 -14.01
CA ALA A 263 -17.27 -10.31 -14.84
C ALA A 263 -15.94 -9.52 -14.73
N ASN A 264 -15.96 -8.19 -14.76
CA ASN A 264 -14.79 -7.37 -14.61
C ASN A 264 -14.17 -7.53 -13.22
N ALA A 265 -14.98 -7.45 -12.15
CA ALA A 265 -14.52 -7.56 -10.77
C ALA A 265 -13.85 -8.92 -10.50
N LYS A 266 -14.33 -10.02 -11.14
CA LYS A 266 -13.73 -11.35 -10.97
C LYS A 266 -12.58 -11.64 -11.91
N MET A 267 -12.72 -11.36 -13.21
CA MET A 267 -11.82 -11.92 -14.22
C MET A 267 -10.66 -11.02 -14.63
N ARG A 268 -10.72 -9.70 -14.35
CA ARG A 268 -9.64 -8.78 -14.75
C ARG A 268 -8.28 -9.23 -14.21
N ARG A 269 -8.25 -9.60 -12.93
CA ARG A 269 -7.08 -10.16 -12.25
C ARG A 269 -7.52 -10.85 -10.96
N VAL A 270 -7.41 -12.17 -10.89
CA VAL A 270 -7.91 -12.95 -9.74
C VAL A 270 -6.97 -12.91 -8.53
N SER A 271 -5.68 -12.63 -8.74
CA SER A 271 -4.63 -12.71 -7.70
C SER A 271 -4.41 -11.39 -6.95
N VAL A 272 -5.43 -10.55 -6.82
CA VAL A 272 -5.39 -9.25 -6.12
C VAL A 272 -6.54 -9.14 -5.11
N CYS A 273 -6.32 -8.39 -4.04
CA CYS A 273 -7.24 -8.26 -2.90
C CYS A 273 -8.56 -7.55 -3.22
N ASN A 274 -8.69 -6.87 -4.37
CA ASN A 274 -9.92 -6.22 -4.83
C ASN A 274 -10.74 -7.09 -5.80
N ALA A 275 -10.29 -8.33 -6.08
CA ALA A 275 -11.03 -9.27 -6.92
C ALA A 275 -12.28 -9.77 -6.19
N LEU A 276 -13.37 -9.95 -6.94
CA LEU A 276 -14.64 -10.42 -6.40
C LEU A 276 -14.52 -11.87 -5.88
N ASP A 277 -14.91 -12.13 -4.63
CA ASP A 277 -14.88 -13.45 -4.00
C ASP A 277 -16.27 -14.03 -3.75
N CYS A 278 -17.26 -13.15 -3.52
CA CYS A 278 -18.63 -13.58 -3.23
C CYS A 278 -19.65 -12.73 -3.98
N LEU A 279 -20.53 -13.39 -4.71
CA LEU A 279 -21.70 -12.79 -5.38
C LEU A 279 -22.96 -13.12 -4.59
N LEU A 280 -23.64 -12.07 -4.12
CA LEU A 280 -24.97 -12.16 -3.51
C LEU A 280 -26.01 -11.76 -4.55
N VAL A 281 -27.06 -12.52 -4.72
CA VAL A 281 -28.15 -12.22 -5.67
C VAL A 281 -29.48 -12.19 -4.95
N HIS A 282 -30.24 -11.11 -5.14
CA HIS A 282 -31.59 -11.02 -4.59
C HIS A 282 -32.47 -12.15 -5.12
N ARG A 283 -33.30 -12.75 -4.26
CA ARG A 283 -34.16 -13.92 -4.60
C ARG A 283 -35.02 -13.68 -5.84
N ASP A 284 -35.61 -12.50 -5.99
CA ASP A 284 -36.44 -12.14 -7.14
C ASP A 284 -35.66 -12.12 -8.46
N ARG A 285 -34.34 -12.13 -8.38
CA ARG A 285 -33.42 -12.12 -9.54
C ARG A 285 -32.62 -13.42 -9.65
N ALA A 286 -33.01 -14.47 -8.91
CA ALA A 286 -32.33 -15.78 -8.98
C ALA A 286 -32.37 -16.41 -10.38
N ALA A 287 -33.43 -16.15 -11.17
CA ALA A 287 -33.52 -16.58 -12.56
C ALA A 287 -32.50 -15.94 -13.49
N ASP A 288 -31.94 -14.81 -13.13
CA ASP A 288 -30.92 -14.08 -13.92
C ASP A 288 -29.49 -14.61 -13.71
N ILE A 289 -29.27 -15.47 -12.70
CA ILE A 289 -27.93 -15.98 -12.35
C ILE A 289 -27.21 -16.58 -13.57
N PRO A 290 -27.82 -17.45 -14.39
CA PRO A 290 -27.11 -17.98 -15.56
C PRO A 290 -26.63 -16.88 -16.51
N THR A 291 -27.46 -15.85 -16.75
CA THR A 291 -27.08 -14.70 -17.60
C THR A 291 -25.96 -13.88 -17.00
N LEU A 292 -26.02 -13.58 -15.69
CA LEU A 292 -24.95 -12.85 -14.96
C LEU A 292 -23.60 -13.57 -15.05
N LEU A 293 -23.61 -14.91 -15.02
CA LEU A 293 -22.42 -15.74 -15.01
C LEU A 293 -21.88 -16.08 -16.42
N THR A 294 -22.66 -15.85 -17.51
CA THR A 294 -22.28 -16.22 -18.89
C THR A 294 -20.84 -15.81 -19.28
N PRO A 295 -20.32 -14.59 -18.98
CA PRO A 295 -18.96 -14.23 -19.37
C PRO A 295 -17.87 -15.03 -18.66
N MET A 296 -18.21 -15.69 -17.56
CA MET A 296 -17.32 -16.46 -16.69
C MET A 296 -17.42 -17.97 -16.91
N GLU A 297 -18.37 -18.41 -17.74
CA GLU A 297 -18.64 -19.81 -18.04
C GLU A 297 -17.39 -20.55 -18.54
N GLY A 298 -17.14 -21.74 -17.99
CA GLY A 298 -15.96 -22.54 -18.33
C GLY A 298 -14.62 -21.99 -17.80
N LYS A 299 -14.61 -20.83 -17.13
CA LYS A 299 -13.40 -20.20 -16.59
C LYS A 299 -13.41 -20.08 -15.07
N VAL A 300 -14.58 -19.82 -14.49
CA VAL A 300 -14.72 -19.60 -13.04
C VAL A 300 -15.55 -20.70 -12.44
N GLU A 301 -15.03 -21.35 -11.41
CA GLU A 301 -15.74 -22.34 -10.59
C GLU A 301 -16.69 -21.60 -9.65
N ILE A 302 -17.99 -21.94 -9.70
CA ILE A 302 -18.99 -21.37 -8.80
C ILE A 302 -19.17 -22.29 -7.59
N VAL A 303 -18.98 -21.74 -6.38
CA VAL A 303 -19.07 -22.46 -5.11
C VAL A 303 -20.26 -21.95 -4.32
N THR A 304 -21.13 -22.86 -3.87
CA THR A 304 -22.36 -22.50 -3.12
C THR A 304 -22.33 -22.97 -1.66
N ASP A 305 -21.20 -23.53 -1.22
CA ASP A 305 -21.04 -24.00 0.16
C ASP A 305 -20.93 -22.82 1.13
N GLU A 306 -21.73 -22.82 2.20
CA GLU A 306 -21.73 -21.77 3.24
C GLU A 306 -20.35 -21.61 3.90
N SER A 307 -19.56 -22.68 4.02
CA SER A 307 -18.19 -22.61 4.57
C SER A 307 -17.21 -21.82 3.71
N SER A 308 -17.55 -21.57 2.45
CA SER A 308 -16.70 -20.83 1.49
C SER A 308 -16.92 -19.32 1.52
N MET A 309 -17.99 -18.83 2.14
CA MET A 309 -18.47 -17.44 1.99
C MET A 309 -17.49 -16.37 2.50
N GLY A 310 -16.61 -16.72 3.43
CA GLY A 310 -15.55 -15.82 3.96
C GLY A 310 -14.16 -16.10 3.38
N THR A 311 -14.08 -16.71 2.19
CA THR A 311 -12.81 -17.10 1.58
C THR A 311 -12.32 -16.03 0.58
N GLU A 312 -11.11 -15.53 0.78
CA GLU A 312 -10.37 -14.81 -0.26
C GLU A 312 -9.76 -15.84 -1.22
N TRP A 313 -10.37 -15.98 -2.38
CA TRP A 313 -10.04 -17.09 -3.30
C TRP A 313 -8.69 -16.94 -3.98
N MET A 314 -8.32 -15.72 -4.37
CA MET A 314 -7.10 -15.45 -5.16
C MET A 314 -6.97 -16.36 -6.41
N ASP A 315 -8.10 -16.86 -6.91
CA ASP A 315 -8.22 -17.86 -7.98
C ASP A 315 -9.52 -17.63 -8.78
N TYR A 316 -9.68 -18.36 -9.87
CA TYR A 316 -10.90 -18.40 -10.69
C TYR A 316 -12.02 -19.18 -9.99
N LYS A 317 -12.33 -18.78 -8.75
CA LYS A 317 -13.43 -19.29 -7.93
C LYS A 317 -14.27 -18.14 -7.41
N LEU A 318 -15.59 -18.36 -7.34
CA LEU A 318 -16.55 -17.37 -6.89
C LEU A 318 -17.60 -18.03 -6.01
N SER A 319 -17.75 -17.58 -4.77
CA SER A 319 -18.85 -17.97 -3.92
C SER A 319 -20.14 -17.31 -4.40
N LEU A 320 -21.23 -18.05 -4.42
CA LEU A 320 -22.56 -17.56 -4.85
C LEU A 320 -23.60 -17.88 -3.79
N LYS A 321 -24.38 -16.85 -3.38
CA LYS A 321 -25.51 -17.02 -2.47
C LYS A 321 -26.71 -16.21 -2.93
N VAL A 322 -27.90 -16.80 -2.85
CA VAL A 322 -29.17 -16.10 -3.00
C VAL A 322 -29.62 -15.58 -1.63
N VAL A 323 -30.02 -14.31 -1.57
CA VAL A 323 -30.48 -13.64 -0.36
C VAL A 323 -31.88 -13.07 -0.54
N ASP A 324 -32.67 -13.01 0.54
CA ASP A 324 -34.08 -12.62 0.49
C ASP A 324 -34.29 -11.09 0.46
N SER A 325 -33.30 -10.34 0.90
CA SER A 325 -33.41 -8.89 1.04
C SER A 325 -32.04 -8.19 1.09
N LEU A 326 -32.07 -6.86 0.97
CA LEU A 326 -30.91 -6.01 1.27
C LEU A 326 -30.38 -6.25 2.70
N ASP A 327 -31.28 -6.42 3.68
CA ASP A 327 -30.87 -6.63 5.07
C ASP A 327 -30.11 -7.93 5.28
N GLU A 328 -30.51 -9.00 4.58
CA GLU A 328 -29.76 -10.25 4.59
C GLU A 328 -28.40 -10.10 3.90
N ALA A 329 -28.34 -9.37 2.77
CA ALA A 329 -27.07 -9.07 2.11
C ALA A 329 -26.13 -8.27 3.02
N LEU A 330 -26.62 -7.25 3.70
CA LEU A 330 -25.86 -6.46 4.67
C LEU A 330 -25.36 -7.29 5.84
N ALA A 331 -26.22 -8.16 6.40
CA ALA A 331 -25.82 -9.08 7.47
C ALA A 331 -24.75 -10.08 7.03
N HIS A 332 -24.88 -10.59 5.79
CA HIS A 332 -23.87 -11.46 5.19
C HIS A 332 -22.51 -10.76 5.03
N ILE A 333 -22.49 -9.57 4.43
CA ILE A 333 -21.28 -8.76 4.26
C ILE A 333 -20.64 -8.44 5.62
N ALA A 334 -21.44 -8.04 6.61
CA ALA A 334 -20.94 -7.76 7.95
C ALA A 334 -20.30 -8.98 8.64
N ARG A 335 -20.78 -10.20 8.32
CA ARG A 335 -20.25 -11.44 8.90
C ARG A 335 -19.00 -11.97 8.19
N TYR A 336 -18.95 -11.89 6.86
CA TYR A 336 -17.96 -12.57 6.04
C TYR A 336 -16.98 -11.63 5.34
N GLY A 337 -17.34 -10.35 5.18
CA GLY A 337 -16.49 -9.34 4.56
C GLY A 337 -15.23 -9.02 5.36
N SER A 338 -14.19 -8.64 4.67
CA SER A 338 -12.93 -8.18 5.28
C SER A 338 -12.89 -6.68 5.57
N GLY A 339 -13.95 -5.93 5.18
CA GLY A 339 -13.95 -4.47 5.24
C GLY A 339 -13.10 -3.79 4.16
N HIS A 340 -12.73 -4.52 3.11
CA HIS A 340 -11.88 -4.01 2.02
C HIS A 340 -12.71 -3.25 0.98
N SER A 341 -13.50 -3.94 0.18
CA SER A 341 -14.28 -3.36 -0.92
C SER A 341 -15.57 -4.12 -1.11
N GLU A 342 -16.68 -3.39 -1.21
CA GLU A 342 -18.00 -3.97 -1.38
C GLU A 342 -18.78 -3.23 -2.46
N CYS A 343 -19.62 -3.93 -3.22
CA CYS A 343 -20.38 -3.35 -4.32
C CYS A 343 -21.85 -3.71 -4.24
N ILE A 344 -22.72 -2.76 -4.58
CA ILE A 344 -24.11 -3.01 -4.92
C ILE A 344 -24.39 -2.67 -6.39
N ILE A 345 -25.19 -3.47 -7.04
CA ILE A 345 -25.70 -3.23 -8.39
C ILE A 345 -27.21 -3.03 -8.30
N THR A 346 -27.64 -1.77 -8.44
CA THR A 346 -29.06 -1.38 -8.29
C THR A 346 -29.33 -0.07 -9.03
N GLU A 347 -30.53 0.08 -9.59
CA GLU A 347 -31.02 1.35 -10.15
C GLU A 347 -31.84 2.15 -9.13
N ASN A 348 -32.06 1.58 -7.92
CA ASN A 348 -32.79 2.23 -6.85
C ASN A 348 -31.85 3.10 -6.00
N ALA A 349 -31.96 4.42 -6.11
CA ALA A 349 -31.10 5.37 -5.42
C ALA A 349 -31.24 5.34 -3.87
N GLU A 350 -32.38 4.95 -3.34
CA GLU A 350 -32.58 4.82 -1.89
C GLU A 350 -31.87 3.57 -1.36
N THR A 351 -32.03 2.44 -2.04
CA THR A 351 -31.31 1.19 -1.76
C THR A 351 -29.80 1.38 -1.84
N ALA A 352 -29.31 2.06 -2.89
CA ALA A 352 -27.90 2.39 -3.05
C ALA A 352 -27.35 3.23 -1.87
N ARG A 353 -28.07 4.30 -1.47
CA ARG A 353 -27.68 5.13 -0.33
C ARG A 353 -27.66 4.33 0.98
N ARG A 354 -28.67 3.49 1.22
CA ARG A 354 -28.74 2.65 2.40
C ARG A 354 -27.57 1.66 2.45
N PHE A 355 -27.24 1.04 1.34
CA PHE A 355 -26.07 0.16 1.23
C PHE A 355 -24.77 0.91 1.58
N GLN A 356 -24.53 2.08 0.99
CA GLN A 356 -23.34 2.88 1.28
C GLN A 356 -23.27 3.35 2.75
N GLN A 357 -24.39 3.60 3.41
CA GLN A 357 -24.43 3.99 4.82
C GLN A 357 -24.21 2.82 5.79
N MET A 358 -24.68 1.63 5.43
CA MET A 358 -24.69 0.48 6.33
C MET A 358 -23.46 -0.42 6.19
N VAL A 359 -22.83 -0.43 5.00
CA VAL A 359 -21.64 -1.24 4.75
C VAL A 359 -20.41 -0.58 5.35
N ASP A 360 -19.76 -1.28 6.27
CA ASP A 360 -18.53 -0.82 6.92
C ASP A 360 -17.28 -1.38 6.22
N ALA A 361 -17.02 -0.89 5.01
CA ALA A 361 -15.83 -1.20 4.24
C ALA A 361 -15.02 0.06 3.90
N ALA A 362 -13.77 -0.12 3.52
CA ALA A 362 -12.88 0.97 3.09
C ALA A 362 -13.37 1.62 1.79
N CYS A 363 -13.89 0.81 0.87
CA CYS A 363 -14.42 1.27 -0.41
C CYS A 363 -15.82 0.64 -0.65
N VAL A 364 -16.82 1.48 -0.90
CA VAL A 364 -18.21 1.03 -1.13
C VAL A 364 -18.70 1.58 -2.46
N TYR A 365 -18.97 0.68 -3.40
CA TYR A 365 -19.31 0.98 -4.78
C TYR A 365 -20.80 0.83 -5.06
N VAL A 366 -21.31 1.68 -5.92
CA VAL A 366 -22.63 1.56 -6.56
C VAL A 366 -22.41 1.47 -8.06
N ASN A 367 -22.88 0.42 -8.69
CA ASN A 367 -22.81 0.21 -10.14
C ASN A 367 -21.39 0.34 -10.75
N ALA A 368 -20.37 -0.05 -9.99
CA ALA A 368 -18.99 -0.09 -10.45
C ALA A 368 -18.24 -1.29 -9.84
N PRO A 369 -17.32 -1.91 -10.56
CA PRO A 369 -16.59 -3.06 -10.06
C PRO A 369 -15.56 -2.67 -8.97
N THR A 370 -15.40 -3.54 -7.99
CA THR A 370 -14.42 -3.39 -6.90
C THR A 370 -12.96 -3.35 -7.38
N SER A 371 -12.72 -3.76 -8.62
CA SER A 371 -11.42 -3.70 -9.29
C SER A 371 -10.85 -2.26 -9.42
N PHE A 372 -11.66 -1.23 -9.16
CA PHE A 372 -11.20 0.16 -9.08
C PHE A 372 -10.57 0.51 -7.73
N THR A 373 -10.61 -0.35 -6.72
CA THR A 373 -9.89 -0.11 -5.45
C THR A 373 -8.39 -0.26 -5.67
N ASP A 374 -7.77 0.81 -6.13
CA ASP A 374 -6.38 0.87 -6.55
C ASP A 374 -5.94 2.35 -6.51
N GLY A 375 -4.77 2.64 -5.98
CA GLY A 375 -4.30 4.02 -5.81
C GLY A 375 -4.14 4.78 -7.13
N ALA A 376 -3.71 4.10 -8.21
CA ALA A 376 -3.63 4.73 -9.52
C ALA A 376 -5.02 5.03 -10.10
N GLN A 377 -6.00 4.14 -9.89
CA GLN A 377 -7.38 4.35 -10.32
C GLN A 377 -8.08 5.46 -9.53
N PHE A 378 -7.68 5.67 -8.28
CA PHE A 378 -8.17 6.78 -7.44
C PHE A 378 -7.46 8.11 -7.74
N GLY A 379 -6.53 8.14 -8.71
CA GLY A 379 -5.78 9.34 -9.05
C GLY A 379 -4.68 9.69 -8.05
N MET A 380 -4.34 8.78 -7.13
CA MET A 380 -3.30 8.98 -6.12
C MET A 380 -1.88 8.72 -6.67
N GLY A 381 -1.80 8.22 -7.89
CA GLY A 381 -0.54 8.01 -8.64
C GLY A 381 0.22 6.74 -8.28
N ALA A 382 0.21 6.32 -7.02
CA ALA A 382 0.86 5.11 -6.54
C ALA A 382 0.18 4.64 -5.24
N GLU A 383 0.49 3.41 -4.79
CA GLU A 383 0.01 2.92 -3.50
C GLU A 383 1.02 1.99 -2.82
N ILE A 384 1.04 2.03 -1.50
CA ILE A 384 1.78 1.08 -0.68
C ILE A 384 0.91 -0.13 -0.29
N GLY A 385 -0.40 -0.01 -0.39
CA GLY A 385 -1.39 -1.04 -0.08
C GLY A 385 -2.74 -0.45 0.28
N ILE A 386 -3.69 -1.33 0.59
CA ILE A 386 -5.06 -0.96 0.94
C ILE A 386 -5.30 -1.35 2.39
N SER A 387 -5.54 -0.36 3.25
CA SER A 387 -5.83 -0.58 4.66
C SER A 387 -7.33 -0.78 4.89
N THR A 388 -7.68 -1.76 5.72
CA THR A 388 -9.06 -2.02 6.16
C THR A 388 -9.33 -1.55 7.58
N GLN A 389 -8.29 -1.13 8.31
CA GLN A 389 -8.43 -0.70 9.71
C GLN A 389 -9.10 0.67 9.84
N LYS A 390 -9.68 0.93 11.02
CA LYS A 390 -10.39 2.20 11.31
C LYS A 390 -9.49 3.26 11.92
N LEU A 391 -8.42 2.87 12.60
CA LEU A 391 -7.45 3.78 13.17
C LEU A 391 -6.30 4.00 12.18
N GLY A 392 -6.13 5.25 11.76
CA GLY A 392 -5.18 5.62 10.73
C GLY A 392 -5.81 5.66 9.34
N PRO A 393 -5.03 5.54 8.27
CA PRO A 393 -5.53 5.53 6.90
C PRO A 393 -6.40 4.30 6.63
N ARG A 394 -7.44 4.49 5.82
CA ARG A 394 -8.37 3.44 5.40
C ARG A 394 -8.63 3.53 3.90
N GLY A 395 -8.51 2.43 3.19
CA GLY A 395 -8.54 2.38 1.72
C GLY A 395 -7.13 2.36 1.12
N PRO A 396 -6.99 2.68 -0.18
CA PRO A 396 -5.69 2.80 -0.82
C PRO A 396 -4.81 3.83 -0.10
N MET A 397 -3.55 3.47 0.14
CA MET A 397 -2.59 4.32 0.84
C MET A 397 -1.51 4.77 -0.15
N ALA A 398 -1.40 6.07 -0.37
CA ALA A 398 -0.40 6.71 -1.20
C ALA A 398 0.48 7.68 -0.39
N LEU A 399 0.89 8.80 -0.98
CA LEU A 399 1.79 9.74 -0.33
C LEU A 399 1.19 10.43 0.90
N GLU A 400 -0.10 10.80 0.85
CA GLU A 400 -0.75 11.51 1.95
C GLU A 400 -0.86 10.61 3.18
N GLU A 401 -1.20 9.33 2.98
CA GLU A 401 -1.34 8.31 4.04
C GLU A 401 0.00 7.92 4.66
N MET A 402 1.13 8.32 4.05
CA MET A 402 2.49 8.16 4.61
C MET A 402 2.90 9.34 5.48
N THR A 403 1.95 10.22 5.83
CA THR A 403 2.17 11.39 6.68
C THR A 403 1.26 11.40 7.90
N THR A 404 1.68 12.16 8.89
CA THR A 404 0.86 12.54 10.03
C THR A 404 0.80 14.06 10.10
N TYR A 405 0.37 14.63 11.22
CA TYR A 405 0.31 16.07 11.39
C TYR A 405 0.89 16.52 12.72
N LYS A 406 1.34 17.77 12.76
CA LYS A 406 1.62 18.48 14.00
C LYS A 406 0.92 19.85 14.01
N TRP A 407 0.74 20.40 15.20
CA TRP A 407 0.25 21.76 15.35
C TRP A 407 1.44 22.72 15.46
N LEU A 408 1.45 23.76 14.63
CA LEU A 408 2.29 24.95 14.77
C LEU A 408 1.45 26.02 15.43
N ILE A 409 1.98 26.64 16.48
CA ILE A 409 1.26 27.62 17.28
C ILE A 409 2.16 28.84 17.41
N ASP A 410 1.72 29.94 16.79
CA ASP A 410 2.42 31.21 16.84
C ASP A 410 1.72 32.14 17.83
N GLY A 411 2.49 32.72 18.74
CA GLY A 411 2.01 33.59 19.78
C GLY A 411 2.89 34.85 19.90
N ASN A 412 2.42 35.79 20.73
CA ASN A 412 3.13 37.01 21.08
C ASN A 412 3.03 37.26 22.60
N GLY A 413 3.45 36.27 23.40
CA GLY A 413 3.50 36.39 24.86
C GLY A 413 2.19 36.09 25.60
N GLN A 414 1.18 35.47 24.93
CA GLN A 414 -0.05 35.09 25.61
C GLN A 414 0.20 34.02 26.68
N THR A 415 -0.43 34.21 27.84
CA THR A 415 -0.42 33.28 28.96
C THR A 415 -1.82 32.66 29.15
N ARG A 416 -1.88 31.56 29.87
CA ARG A 416 -3.13 30.93 30.31
C ARG A 416 -3.23 31.09 31.82
N ASP A 417 -4.38 31.63 32.28
CA ASP A 417 -4.72 31.73 33.71
C ASP A 417 -4.95 30.34 34.32
#